data_42a4a75224f11f1bec7999c663619fe0
#
_entry.id   42a4a75224f11f1bec7999c663619fe0
#
_cell.length_a   1.000
_cell.length_b   1.000
_cell.length_c   1.000
_cell.angle_alpha   90.00
_cell.angle_beta   90.00
_cell.angle_gamma   90.00
#
_symmetry.space_group_name_H-M   'P 1'
#
loop_
_entity.id
_entity.type
_entity.pdbx_description
1 polymer ?
#
loop_
_entity_poly.entity_id
_entity_poly.type
_entity_poly.pdbx_seq_one_letter_code
_entity_poly.pdbx_strand_id
1 'polypeptide(L)'
;AALSGEASALDAFTLRVGRPVAPMLAQTAAGVAQAIERHGGQAIFEAKLDGARVQIHRAGDQVTVYTRSLDDVTARLPEVVTATLALPVEALIADGEAIALRPDNSPQRFQVTASRFGRSLDVAAAVAAQPLSVFIFDILHCDGIDLLDAPTTDRLAALDALVPPAQRVDRLLTADPD
;
A
#
# COMPACT_ATOMS: atom_id res chain seq x y z
N ALA A 1 -16.91 18.64 -10.97
CA ALA A 1 -15.80 19.57 -11.23
C ALA A 1 -15.37 19.49 -12.70
N ALA A 2 -15.08 18.31 -13.27
CA ALA A 2 -14.74 18.15 -14.70
C ALA A 2 -15.86 18.62 -15.66
N LEU A 3 -17.11 18.72 -15.18
CA LEU A 3 -18.26 19.19 -15.94
C LEU A 3 -18.39 20.73 -15.96
N SER A 4 -17.65 21.46 -15.12
CA SER A 4 -17.66 22.93 -15.10
C SER A 4 -16.73 23.57 -16.12
N GLY A 5 -15.86 22.80 -16.77
CA GLY A 5 -14.94 23.29 -17.82
C GLY A 5 -13.81 24.19 -17.33
N GLU A 6 -13.65 24.38 -16.04
CA GLU A 6 -12.55 25.16 -15.47
C GLU A 6 -11.34 24.27 -15.14
N ALA A 7 -10.19 24.55 -15.75
CA ALA A 7 -8.93 23.81 -15.47
C ALA A 7 -8.56 23.90 -13.98
N SER A 8 -8.82 25.04 -13.32
CA SER A 8 -8.61 25.24 -11.89
C SER A 8 -9.45 24.31 -10.99
N ALA A 9 -10.53 23.74 -11.51
CA ALA A 9 -11.33 22.77 -10.76
C ALA A 9 -10.60 21.41 -10.60
N LEU A 10 -9.60 21.12 -11.45
CA LEU A 10 -8.75 19.93 -11.32
C LEU A 10 -7.69 20.11 -10.23
N ASP A 11 -7.21 21.32 -9.99
CA ASP A 11 -6.24 21.65 -8.94
C ASP A 11 -6.82 21.42 -7.52
N ALA A 12 -8.16 21.33 -7.40
CA ALA A 12 -8.84 20.98 -6.16
C ALA A 12 -8.81 19.48 -5.82
N PHE A 13 -8.36 18.64 -6.75
CA PHE A 13 -8.18 17.18 -6.53
C PHE A 13 -6.80 16.88 -5.96
N THR A 14 -6.49 17.42 -4.79
CA THR A 14 -5.29 17.11 -4.03
C THR A 14 -5.50 15.86 -3.17
N LEU A 15 -4.40 15.13 -2.89
CA LEU A 15 -4.40 14.08 -1.88
C LEU A 15 -4.83 14.67 -0.53
N ARG A 16 -5.66 13.93 0.20
CA ARG A 16 -6.06 14.28 1.57
C ARG A 16 -6.11 13.04 2.43
N VAL A 17 -5.47 13.11 3.58
CA VAL A 17 -5.62 12.06 4.60
C VAL A 17 -7.10 11.90 4.93
N GLY A 18 -7.56 10.65 5.01
CA GLY A 18 -8.97 10.32 5.24
C GLY A 18 -9.84 10.27 3.97
N ARG A 19 -9.29 10.61 2.78
CA ARG A 19 -9.98 10.47 1.49
C ARG A 19 -9.19 9.53 0.58
N PRO A 20 -9.60 8.25 0.47
CA PRO A 20 -8.87 7.28 -0.30
C PRO A 20 -8.95 7.55 -1.81
N VAL A 21 -7.90 7.14 -2.54
CA VAL A 21 -7.81 7.25 -3.99
C VAL A 21 -7.80 5.88 -4.64
N ALA A 22 -8.49 5.75 -5.78
CA ALA A 22 -8.53 4.49 -6.51
C ALA A 22 -7.14 4.14 -7.07
N PRO A 23 -6.73 2.85 -7.01
CA PRO A 23 -5.45 2.43 -7.55
C PRO A 23 -5.42 2.51 -9.06
N MET A 24 -4.28 2.89 -9.63
CA MET A 24 -4.00 2.76 -11.06
C MET A 24 -3.78 1.31 -11.45
N LEU A 25 -4.26 0.92 -12.64
CA LEU A 25 -3.99 -0.41 -13.19
C LEU A 25 -2.65 -0.40 -13.91
N ALA A 26 -1.81 -1.42 -13.64
CA ALA A 26 -0.57 -1.64 -14.36
C ALA A 26 -0.84 -2.11 -15.79
N GLN A 27 0.04 -1.74 -16.71
CA GLN A 27 0.05 -2.28 -18.06
C GLN A 27 0.83 -3.60 -18.12
N THR A 28 0.44 -4.48 -19.02
CA THR A 28 1.14 -5.75 -19.26
C THR A 28 2.35 -5.54 -20.16
N ALA A 29 3.48 -6.17 -19.81
CA ALA A 29 4.62 -6.34 -20.70
C ALA A 29 4.71 -7.80 -21.18
N ALA A 30 5.31 -8.03 -22.36
CA ALA A 30 5.49 -9.37 -22.90
C ALA A 30 6.57 -10.18 -22.15
N GLY A 31 7.42 -9.50 -21.37
CA GLY A 31 8.46 -10.13 -20.55
C GLY A 31 9.35 -9.09 -19.90
N VAL A 32 10.33 -9.56 -19.13
CA VAL A 32 11.23 -8.72 -18.32
C VAL A 32 12.02 -7.75 -19.18
N ALA A 33 12.62 -8.21 -20.28
CA ALA A 33 13.39 -7.36 -21.19
C ALA A 33 12.56 -6.18 -21.74
N GLN A 34 11.32 -6.43 -22.17
CA GLN A 34 10.42 -5.37 -22.63
C GLN A 34 10.03 -4.40 -21.50
N ALA A 35 9.85 -4.89 -20.29
CA ALA A 35 9.56 -4.04 -19.14
C ALA A 35 10.73 -3.09 -18.89
N ILE A 36 11.97 -3.59 -18.86
CA ILE A 36 13.20 -2.79 -18.70
C ILE A 36 13.31 -1.74 -19.82
N GLU A 37 13.11 -2.14 -21.09
CA GLU A 37 13.14 -1.22 -22.23
C GLU A 37 12.13 -0.07 -22.09
N ARG A 38 10.88 -0.39 -21.73
CA ARG A 38 9.81 0.61 -21.52
C ARG A 38 10.09 1.58 -20.39
N HIS A 39 10.87 1.17 -19.39
CA HIS A 39 11.31 1.99 -18.28
C HIS A 39 12.66 2.70 -18.52
N GLY A 40 13.15 2.74 -19.76
CA GLY A 40 14.35 3.48 -20.11
C GLY A 40 15.65 2.74 -19.81
N GLY A 41 15.64 1.42 -19.77
CA GLY A 41 16.82 0.56 -19.61
C GLY A 41 17.10 0.10 -18.18
N GLN A 42 16.26 0.48 -17.21
CA GLN A 42 16.33 0.01 -15.82
C GLN A 42 14.93 -0.04 -15.23
N ALA A 43 14.60 -1.07 -14.45
CA ALA A 43 13.29 -1.21 -13.82
C ALA A 43 13.40 -1.73 -12.39
N ILE A 44 12.40 -1.38 -11.59
CA ILE A 44 12.21 -1.92 -10.24
C ILE A 44 11.26 -3.12 -10.33
N PHE A 45 11.71 -4.26 -9.85
CA PHE A 45 10.92 -5.48 -9.73
C PHE A 45 10.56 -5.70 -8.26
N GLU A 46 9.31 -5.96 -7.99
CA GLU A 46 8.80 -6.18 -6.65
C GLU A 46 8.19 -7.56 -6.51
N ALA A 47 8.34 -8.16 -5.33
CA ALA A 47 7.64 -9.40 -5.01
C ALA A 47 6.12 -9.16 -5.06
N LYS A 48 5.43 -9.92 -5.92
CA LYS A 48 3.96 -9.87 -6.01
C LYS A 48 3.34 -10.68 -4.89
N LEU A 49 3.02 -10.02 -3.78
CA LEU A 49 2.29 -10.64 -2.70
C LEU A 49 0.84 -10.91 -3.12
N ASP A 50 0.30 -12.05 -2.72
CA ASP A 50 -1.08 -12.46 -2.99
C ASP A 50 -1.92 -12.33 -1.71
N GLY A 51 -2.14 -11.10 -1.31
CA GLY A 51 -2.91 -10.70 -0.15
C GLY A 51 -4.10 -9.83 -0.51
N ALA A 52 -4.46 -8.93 0.40
CA ALA A 52 -5.48 -7.94 0.16
C ALA A 52 -4.84 -6.54 0.16
N ARG A 53 -4.92 -5.85 -0.98
CA ARG A 53 -4.43 -4.48 -1.09
C ARG A 53 -5.18 -3.57 -0.14
N VAL A 54 -4.42 -2.79 0.60
CA VAL A 54 -4.91 -1.76 1.52
C VAL A 54 -4.27 -0.42 1.22
N GLN A 55 -5.06 0.64 1.36
CA GLN A 55 -4.55 2.00 1.42
C GLN A 55 -4.70 2.47 2.86
N ILE A 56 -3.61 2.95 3.45
CA ILE A 56 -3.51 3.29 4.86
C ILE A 56 -3.37 4.80 4.97
N HIS A 57 -4.27 5.42 5.74
CA HIS A 57 -4.23 6.84 6.05
C HIS A 57 -4.00 7.01 7.54
N ARG A 58 -3.08 7.92 7.92
CA ARG A 58 -2.83 8.30 9.31
C ARG A 58 -2.86 9.82 9.46
N ALA A 59 -3.49 10.29 10.53
CA ALA A 59 -3.44 11.67 11.01
C ALA A 59 -3.31 11.65 12.54
N GLY A 60 -2.11 11.92 13.06
CA GLY A 60 -1.80 11.76 14.48
C GLY A 60 -2.04 10.34 14.95
N ASP A 61 -2.92 10.17 15.93
CA ASP A 61 -3.32 8.87 16.50
C ASP A 61 -4.46 8.18 15.72
N GLN A 62 -5.01 8.83 14.71
CA GLN A 62 -6.08 8.25 13.91
C GLN A 62 -5.52 7.55 12.67
N VAL A 63 -5.86 6.28 12.53
CA VAL A 63 -5.54 5.47 11.34
C VAL A 63 -6.83 4.99 10.71
N THR A 64 -6.92 5.09 9.40
CA THR A 64 -8.01 4.51 8.61
C THR A 64 -7.43 3.63 7.52
N VAL A 65 -8.00 2.43 7.36
CA VAL A 65 -7.55 1.44 6.38
C VAL A 65 -8.66 1.19 5.38
N TYR A 66 -8.35 1.37 4.09
CA TYR A 66 -9.28 1.20 3.00
C TYR A 66 -8.90 0.00 2.12
N THR A 67 -9.90 -0.69 1.61
CA THR A 67 -9.71 -1.74 0.58
C THR A 67 -9.43 -1.13 -0.80
N ARG A 68 -9.12 -2.01 -1.77
CA ARG A 68 -9.03 -1.63 -3.19
C ARG A 68 -10.32 -0.98 -3.73
N SER A 69 -11.49 -1.35 -3.20
CA SER A 69 -12.80 -0.78 -3.54
C SER A 69 -13.13 0.50 -2.75
N LEU A 70 -12.18 0.99 -1.94
CA LEU A 70 -12.28 2.18 -1.10
C LEU A 70 -13.24 2.02 0.10
N ASP A 71 -13.58 0.79 0.47
CA ASP A 71 -14.37 0.52 1.66
C ASP A 71 -13.48 0.63 2.92
N ASP A 72 -13.98 1.28 3.97
CA ASP A 72 -13.32 1.35 5.27
C ASP A 72 -13.40 -0.01 5.97
N VAL A 73 -12.25 -0.58 6.25
CA VAL A 73 -12.09 -1.87 6.95
C VAL A 73 -11.28 -1.74 8.25
N THR A 74 -11.06 -0.53 8.72
CA THR A 74 -10.22 -0.21 9.88
C THR A 74 -10.52 -1.10 11.08
N ALA A 75 -11.80 -1.20 11.44
CA ALA A 75 -12.24 -1.99 12.59
C ALA A 75 -11.96 -3.50 12.47
N ARG A 76 -11.68 -4.00 11.27
CA ARG A 76 -11.39 -5.42 11.01
C ARG A 76 -9.88 -5.71 11.05
N LEU A 77 -9.02 -4.68 11.00
CA LEU A 77 -7.58 -4.79 10.82
C LEU A 77 -6.79 -4.05 11.92
N PRO A 78 -7.03 -4.33 13.21
CA PRO A 78 -6.34 -3.64 14.29
C PRO A 78 -4.82 -3.87 14.26
N GLU A 79 -4.34 -4.98 13.69
CA GLU A 79 -2.91 -5.26 13.50
C GLU A 79 -2.27 -4.26 12.52
N VAL A 80 -2.96 -3.89 11.46
CA VAL A 80 -2.50 -2.87 10.49
C VAL A 80 -2.48 -1.50 11.15
N VAL A 81 -3.51 -1.18 11.93
CA VAL A 81 -3.58 0.07 12.70
C VAL A 81 -2.39 0.18 13.65
N THR A 82 -2.12 -0.88 14.43
CA THR A 82 -1.00 -0.93 15.39
C THR A 82 0.35 -0.78 14.68
N ALA A 83 0.55 -1.49 13.57
CA ALA A 83 1.79 -1.40 12.78
C ALA A 83 2.00 0.02 12.22
N THR A 84 0.92 0.67 11.77
CA THR A 84 0.97 2.05 11.24
C THR A 84 1.28 3.07 12.34
N LEU A 85 0.69 2.93 13.52
CA LEU A 85 0.95 3.83 14.65
C LEU A 85 2.38 3.73 15.17
N ALA A 86 3.05 2.60 14.95
CA ALA A 86 4.46 2.42 15.33
C ALA A 86 5.44 3.13 14.38
N LEU A 87 5.00 3.59 13.20
CA LEU A 87 5.86 4.32 12.27
C LEU A 87 6.15 5.74 12.79
N PRO A 88 7.37 6.28 12.60
CA PRO A 88 7.77 7.61 13.07
C PRO A 88 7.26 8.71 12.11
N VAL A 89 5.94 8.88 11.99
CA VAL A 89 5.28 9.84 11.09
C VAL A 89 3.96 10.29 11.71
N GLU A 90 3.56 11.53 11.49
CA GLU A 90 2.29 12.08 12.00
C GLU A 90 1.17 12.04 10.96
N ALA A 91 1.49 12.23 9.67
CA ALA A 91 0.52 12.19 8.58
C ALA A 91 1.04 11.29 7.45
N LEU A 92 0.24 10.29 7.06
CA LEU A 92 0.65 9.28 6.07
C LEU A 92 -0.51 8.91 5.15
N ILE A 93 -0.19 8.74 3.87
CA ILE A 93 -0.98 7.93 2.93
C ILE A 93 -0.01 6.94 2.29
N ALA A 94 -0.26 5.66 2.52
CA ALA A 94 0.57 4.57 2.00
C ALA A 94 -0.28 3.48 1.36
N ASP A 95 0.27 2.83 0.35
CA ASP A 95 -0.29 1.61 -0.23
C ASP A 95 0.50 0.39 0.24
N GLY A 96 -0.21 -0.66 0.57
CA GLY A 96 0.37 -1.91 1.07
C GLY A 96 -0.48 -3.13 0.75
N GLU A 97 0.04 -4.28 1.12
CA GLU A 97 -0.65 -5.56 1.04
C GLU A 97 -0.78 -6.14 2.44
N ALA A 98 -2.01 -6.39 2.90
CA ALA A 98 -2.26 -7.13 4.12
C ALA A 98 -2.35 -8.62 3.81
N ILE A 99 -1.59 -9.45 4.52
CA ILE A 99 -1.45 -10.87 4.23
C ILE A 99 -1.33 -11.71 5.50
N ALA A 100 -1.94 -12.89 5.49
CA ALA A 100 -1.74 -13.89 6.51
C ALA A 100 -0.42 -14.63 6.28
N LEU A 101 0.37 -14.80 7.32
CA LEU A 101 1.64 -15.54 7.28
C LEU A 101 1.52 -16.87 8.02
N ARG A 102 2.38 -17.82 7.65
CA ARG A 102 2.65 -19.04 8.39
C ARG A 102 3.66 -18.77 9.51
N PRO A 103 3.86 -19.72 10.45
CA PRO A 103 4.86 -19.57 11.50
C PRO A 103 6.30 -19.40 11.02
N ASP A 104 6.60 -19.83 9.80
CA ASP A 104 7.89 -19.65 9.13
C ASP A 104 8.02 -18.34 8.34
N ASN A 105 7.05 -17.42 8.52
CA ASN A 105 6.88 -16.14 7.80
C ASN A 105 6.61 -16.27 6.29
N SER A 106 6.37 -17.47 5.77
CA SER A 106 5.93 -17.61 4.38
C SER A 106 4.45 -17.22 4.22
N PRO A 107 4.05 -16.68 3.05
CA PRO A 107 2.66 -16.30 2.79
C PRO A 107 1.70 -17.49 2.88
N GLN A 108 0.55 -17.28 3.49
CA GLN A 108 -0.60 -18.19 3.43
C GLN A 108 -1.27 -18.07 2.06
N ARG A 109 -2.17 -19.01 1.76
CA ARG A 109 -3.04 -18.90 0.59
C ARG A 109 -3.97 -17.70 0.72
N PHE A 110 -4.26 -17.02 -0.38
CA PHE A 110 -5.15 -15.85 -0.44
C PHE A 110 -6.47 -16.04 0.32
N GLN A 111 -7.09 -17.22 0.22
CA GLN A 111 -8.36 -17.53 0.89
C GLN A 111 -8.30 -17.35 2.41
N VAL A 112 -7.13 -17.58 3.03
CA VAL A 112 -6.93 -17.37 4.48
C VAL A 112 -6.98 -15.87 4.78
N THR A 113 -6.26 -15.07 4.03
CA THR A 113 -6.30 -13.60 4.13
C THR A 113 -7.72 -13.07 3.87
N ALA A 114 -8.35 -13.49 2.77
CA ALA A 114 -9.69 -13.06 2.40
C ALA A 114 -10.74 -13.38 3.47
N SER A 115 -10.61 -14.53 4.14
CA SER A 115 -11.53 -14.91 5.23
C SER A 115 -11.46 -13.94 6.42
N ARG A 116 -10.32 -13.29 6.65
CA ARG A 116 -10.16 -12.28 7.72
C ARG A 116 -10.91 -10.99 7.39
N PHE A 117 -10.88 -10.55 6.13
CA PHE A 117 -11.62 -9.36 5.68
C PHE A 117 -13.15 -9.53 5.76
N GLY A 118 -13.66 -10.75 5.58
CA GLY A 118 -15.08 -11.06 5.68
C GLY A 118 -15.62 -11.13 7.12
N ARG A 119 -14.76 -11.22 8.13
CA ARG A 119 -15.19 -11.37 9.54
C ARG A 119 -15.40 -10.00 10.19
N SER A 120 -16.65 -9.66 10.46
CA SER A 120 -17.03 -8.45 11.21
C SER A 120 -17.45 -8.76 12.66
N LEU A 121 -17.72 -10.02 12.97
CA LEU A 121 -18.07 -10.49 14.31
C LEU A 121 -16.83 -11.10 14.97
N ASP A 122 -16.58 -10.74 16.22
CA ASP A 122 -15.44 -11.21 17.03
C ASP A 122 -14.07 -11.03 16.35
N VAL A 123 -13.73 -9.78 16.08
CA VAL A 123 -12.44 -9.40 15.47
C VAL A 123 -11.27 -9.86 16.34
N ALA A 124 -11.39 -9.79 17.68
CA ALA A 124 -10.31 -10.17 18.59
C ALA A 124 -9.97 -11.67 18.46
N ALA A 125 -10.98 -12.55 18.44
CA ALA A 125 -10.76 -13.97 18.21
C ALA A 125 -10.20 -14.25 16.81
N ALA A 126 -10.63 -13.49 15.80
CA ALA A 126 -10.12 -13.63 14.44
C ALA A 126 -8.65 -13.22 14.32
N VAL A 127 -8.23 -12.13 14.99
CA VAL A 127 -6.82 -11.71 15.09
C VAL A 127 -5.99 -12.76 15.82
N ALA A 128 -6.46 -13.26 16.96
CA ALA A 128 -5.74 -14.28 17.72
C ALA A 128 -5.55 -15.58 16.94
N ALA A 129 -6.54 -15.99 16.14
CA ALA A 129 -6.48 -17.20 15.33
C ALA A 129 -5.60 -17.04 14.07
N GLN A 130 -5.66 -15.90 13.42
CA GLN A 130 -4.95 -15.61 12.19
C GLN A 130 -4.64 -14.11 12.06
N PRO A 131 -3.54 -13.63 12.66
CA PRO A 131 -3.12 -12.25 12.50
C PRO A 131 -2.73 -11.95 11.05
N LEU A 132 -2.90 -10.69 10.63
CA LEU A 132 -2.40 -10.22 9.36
C LEU A 132 -1.16 -9.36 9.56
N SER A 133 -0.20 -9.51 8.66
CA SER A 133 0.94 -8.60 8.52
C SER A 133 0.67 -7.65 7.35
N VAL A 134 1.17 -6.43 7.45
CA VAL A 134 1.12 -5.46 6.34
C VAL A 134 2.51 -5.25 5.79
N PHE A 135 2.60 -5.28 4.45
CA PHE A 135 3.81 -4.97 3.69
C PHE A 135 3.53 -3.73 2.84
N ILE A 136 4.19 -2.64 3.16
CA ILE A 136 4.03 -1.36 2.47
C ILE A 136 4.95 -1.35 1.25
N PHE A 137 4.43 -0.89 0.11
CA PHE A 137 5.18 -0.84 -1.14
C PHE A 137 5.19 0.54 -1.79
N ASP A 138 4.35 1.48 -1.36
CA ASP A 138 4.36 2.86 -1.86
C ASP A 138 3.96 3.86 -0.77
N ILE A 139 4.54 5.07 -0.84
CA ILE A 139 4.17 6.22 -0.01
C ILE A 139 3.66 7.33 -0.93
N LEU A 140 2.43 7.76 -0.72
CA LEU A 140 1.78 8.80 -1.51
C LEU A 140 1.80 10.16 -0.82
N HIS A 141 1.84 10.17 0.52
CA HIS A 141 1.92 11.38 1.34
C HIS A 141 2.66 11.08 2.65
N CYS A 142 3.50 12.00 3.09
CA CYS A 142 4.23 11.90 4.35
C CYS A 142 4.44 13.30 4.94
N ASP A 143 3.90 13.55 6.14
CA ASP A 143 4.10 14.76 6.96
C ASP A 143 4.00 16.08 6.16
N GLY A 144 2.92 16.22 5.38
CA GLY A 144 2.63 17.42 4.59
C GLY A 144 3.29 17.45 3.21
N ILE A 145 4.06 16.42 2.83
CA ILE A 145 4.67 16.29 1.51
C ILE A 145 3.84 15.33 0.66
N ASP A 146 3.24 15.84 -0.40
CA ASP A 146 2.56 15.01 -1.41
C ASP A 146 3.59 14.41 -2.36
N LEU A 147 3.56 13.07 -2.47
CA LEU A 147 4.50 12.29 -3.29
C LEU A 147 3.81 11.63 -4.49
N LEU A 148 2.48 11.83 -4.68
CA LEU A 148 1.72 11.15 -5.72
C LEU A 148 2.32 11.33 -7.12
N ASP A 149 2.74 12.56 -7.44
CA ASP A 149 3.35 12.92 -8.72
C ASP A 149 4.89 12.88 -8.71
N ALA A 150 5.49 12.48 -7.57
CA ALA A 150 6.93 12.34 -7.45
C ALA A 150 7.41 11.09 -8.21
N PRO A 151 8.67 11.08 -8.68
CA PRO A 151 9.30 9.89 -9.24
C PRO A 151 9.21 8.70 -8.27
N THR A 152 9.07 7.49 -8.81
CA THR A 152 9.02 6.26 -7.98
C THR A 152 10.23 6.13 -7.07
N THR A 153 11.42 6.55 -7.51
CA THR A 153 12.65 6.55 -6.70
C THR A 153 12.51 7.38 -5.43
N ASP A 154 11.86 8.53 -5.51
CA ASP A 154 11.69 9.44 -4.38
C ASP A 154 10.66 8.88 -3.38
N ARG A 155 9.58 8.29 -3.88
CA ARG A 155 8.58 7.61 -3.05
C ARG A 155 9.18 6.40 -2.33
N LEU A 156 10.03 5.63 -3.02
CA LEU A 156 10.74 4.50 -2.43
C LEU A 156 11.82 4.94 -1.42
N ALA A 157 12.47 6.09 -1.64
CA ALA A 157 13.38 6.66 -0.64
C ALA A 157 12.63 7.05 0.64
N ALA A 158 11.43 7.65 0.52
CA ALA A 158 10.57 7.94 1.65
C ALA A 158 10.12 6.65 2.37
N LEU A 159 9.75 5.62 1.60
CA LEU A 159 9.41 4.30 2.13
C LEU A 159 10.56 3.69 2.95
N ASP A 160 11.79 3.77 2.42
CA ASP A 160 12.97 3.22 3.09
C ASP A 160 13.35 3.96 4.38
N ALA A 161 13.12 5.25 4.41
CA ALA A 161 13.39 6.06 5.59
C ALA A 161 12.36 5.82 6.70
N LEU A 162 11.10 5.52 6.33
CA LEU A 162 9.97 5.47 7.25
C LEU A 162 9.63 4.06 7.73
N VAL A 163 9.62 3.09 6.83
CA VAL A 163 9.08 1.75 7.08
C VAL A 163 10.21 0.76 7.37
N PRO A 164 10.13 -0.02 8.47
CA PRO A 164 11.12 -1.07 8.75
C PRO A 164 11.25 -2.09 7.61
N PRO A 165 12.45 -2.63 7.32
CA PRO A 165 12.65 -3.61 6.23
C PRO A 165 11.69 -4.80 6.27
N ALA A 166 11.37 -5.30 7.47
CA ALA A 166 10.46 -6.44 7.65
C ALA A 166 8.99 -6.14 7.29
N GLN A 167 8.64 -4.87 7.05
CA GLN A 167 7.30 -4.43 6.66
C GLN A 167 7.28 -3.82 5.26
N ARG A 168 8.33 -4.04 4.47
CA ARG A 168 8.42 -3.61 3.07
C ARG A 168 8.33 -4.79 2.14
N VAL A 169 7.76 -4.58 0.97
CA VAL A 169 7.83 -5.58 -0.11
C VAL A 169 9.26 -5.65 -0.62
N ASP A 170 9.77 -6.87 -0.81
CA ASP A 170 11.09 -7.10 -1.40
C ASP A 170 11.12 -6.58 -2.83
N ARG A 171 12.20 -5.88 -3.18
CA ARG A 171 12.37 -5.29 -4.49
C ARG A 171 13.82 -5.35 -4.98
N LEU A 172 13.97 -5.36 -6.29
CA LEU A 172 15.24 -5.33 -7.00
C LEU A 172 15.20 -4.25 -8.07
N LEU A 173 16.17 -3.34 -8.07
CA LEU A 173 16.42 -2.41 -9.18
C LEU A 173 17.46 -3.05 -10.09
N THR A 174 17.12 -3.30 -11.34
CA THR A 174 18.03 -3.93 -12.29
C THR A 174 17.85 -3.43 -13.73
N ALA A 175 18.93 -3.49 -14.50
CA ALA A 175 18.96 -3.34 -15.96
C ALA A 175 19.12 -4.72 -16.65
N ASP A 176 19.34 -5.78 -15.88
CA ASP A 176 19.57 -7.13 -16.37
C ASP A 176 18.24 -7.88 -16.48
N PRO A 177 17.88 -8.41 -17.65
CA PRO A 177 16.64 -9.16 -17.86
C PRO A 177 16.68 -10.62 -17.38
N ASP A 178 17.87 -11.18 -17.03
CA ASP A 178 18.10 -12.59 -16.67
C ASP A 178 18.09 -12.85 -15.15
#